data_a36710fd3d68f9dc81b28e2f63d8354d
#
_entry.id   a36710fd3d68f9dc81b28e2f63d8354d
#
_cell.length_a   1.000
_cell.length_b   1.000
_cell.length_c   1.000
_cell.angle_alpha   90.00
_cell.angle_beta   90.00
_cell.angle_gamma   90.00
#
_symmetry.space_group_name_H-M   'P 1'
#
loop_
_entity.id
_entity.type
_entity.pdbx_description
1 polymer ?
#
loop_
_entity_poly.entity_id
_entity_poly.type
_entity_poly.pdbx_seq_one_letter_code
_entity_poly.pdbx_strand_id
1 'polypeptide(L)'
;MLRKTRLFTPGPTPILPAAQTAMAAYAMHHRTADFRGLFSRVLADLKDFIGTNHDVLVLASSGTGVMEGAVSNLTSAGDKVLVLSAGKFGERWADLAKAFGCSVEIVSAPYGETFELDDLRQKLRPEVSAVYVQATESSTGARHDIQAIAQLVRGRGDNTILVVDAITGLGTTHFGVDGLIDVIIGGSQKALMIPPGLAYCAISERAWKRMETTRSPRYYFDFRKARKAAARGESPYTPATSLVAGLAAALEFIRQMGDGDLIRGRQELIENAELAARMTRAGAEGLGLRLFAPSCPAAALTAIQAPSGTESGAIIREFHDRFGAVVANGQGEMKGKLFRIAHLGYYDSLDTLAILAALEQVLAQVTGRAVKYGAAVRAAQEVYSQYRQGANVPATAR
;
A
#
# COMPACT_ATOMS: atom_id res chain seq x y z
N MET A 1 -15.95 6.84 30.79
CA MET A 1 -16.26 7.68 29.60
C MET A 1 -16.37 6.76 28.38
N LEU A 2 -17.36 6.97 27.49
CA LEU A 2 -17.48 6.20 26.25
C LEU A 2 -16.30 6.46 25.32
N ARG A 3 -15.64 5.40 24.83
CA ARG A 3 -14.47 5.48 23.96
C ARG A 3 -14.59 4.44 22.85
N LYS A 4 -14.56 4.88 21.59
CA LYS A 4 -14.53 3.99 20.44
C LYS A 4 -13.08 3.70 20.06
N THR A 5 -12.75 2.46 19.74
CA THR A 5 -11.46 2.13 19.10
C THR A 5 -11.49 2.57 17.64
N ARG A 6 -10.47 3.32 17.21
CA ARG A 6 -10.29 3.78 15.81
C ARG A 6 -8.88 3.47 15.34
N LEU A 7 -8.77 2.93 14.14
CA LEU A 7 -7.49 2.61 13.52
C LEU A 7 -7.02 3.77 12.64
N PHE A 8 -5.83 4.27 12.93
CA PHE A 8 -5.08 5.23 12.12
C PHE A 8 -3.72 4.63 11.73
N THR A 9 -3.69 3.30 11.58
CA THR A 9 -2.51 2.51 11.25
C THR A 9 -2.38 2.30 9.74
N PRO A 10 -1.16 2.24 9.18
CA PRO A 10 -0.97 1.99 7.74
C PRO A 10 -1.29 0.55 7.31
N GLY A 11 -1.98 -0.19 8.15
CA GLY A 11 -2.49 -1.55 7.92
C GLY A 11 -2.36 -2.43 9.17
N PRO A 12 -3.44 -3.15 9.54
CA PRO A 12 -4.76 -3.11 8.90
C PRO A 12 -5.43 -1.73 9.08
N THR A 13 -6.26 -1.39 8.08
CA THR A 13 -7.08 -0.16 8.06
C THR A 13 -8.47 -0.43 8.64
N PRO A 14 -9.29 0.60 8.93
CA PRO A 14 -10.69 0.41 9.27
C PRO A 14 -11.40 -0.43 8.20
N ILE A 15 -12.24 -1.35 8.66
CA ILE A 15 -12.99 -2.23 7.76
C ILE A 15 -14.26 -1.52 7.31
N LEU A 16 -14.54 -1.56 6.00
CA LEU A 16 -15.76 -1.04 5.41
C LEU A 16 -16.99 -1.78 5.98
N PRO A 17 -18.03 -1.09 6.51
CA PRO A 17 -19.22 -1.74 7.06
C PRO A 17 -19.94 -2.66 6.07
N ALA A 18 -20.04 -2.28 4.79
CA ALA A 18 -20.60 -3.14 3.75
C ALA A 18 -19.81 -4.44 3.56
N ALA A 19 -18.47 -4.37 3.66
CA ALA A 19 -17.63 -5.56 3.59
C ALA A 19 -17.81 -6.45 4.83
N GLN A 20 -17.95 -5.87 6.04
CA GLN A 20 -18.27 -6.63 7.25
C GLN A 20 -19.58 -7.41 7.10
N THR A 21 -20.63 -6.76 6.59
CA THR A 21 -21.92 -7.39 6.33
C THR A 21 -21.78 -8.52 5.31
N ALA A 22 -21.07 -8.30 4.22
CA ALA A 22 -20.85 -9.31 3.19
C ALA A 22 -20.07 -10.52 3.70
N MET A 23 -19.06 -10.31 4.56
CA MET A 23 -18.28 -11.39 5.18
C MET A 23 -19.08 -12.20 6.22
N ALA A 24 -20.07 -11.58 6.87
CA ALA A 24 -20.94 -12.22 7.84
C ALA A 24 -22.16 -12.93 7.21
N ALA A 25 -22.39 -12.73 5.91
CA ALA A 25 -23.45 -13.38 5.17
C ALA A 25 -23.20 -14.87 4.97
N TYR A 26 -24.19 -15.56 4.40
CA TYR A 26 -24.16 -17.01 4.20
C TYR A 26 -22.90 -17.45 3.44
N ALA A 27 -22.18 -18.44 3.95
CA ALA A 27 -20.97 -18.95 3.33
C ALA A 27 -21.30 -19.65 1.99
N MET A 28 -20.71 -19.15 0.91
CA MET A 28 -20.77 -19.81 -0.40
C MET A 28 -19.70 -20.93 -0.48
N HIS A 29 -20.11 -22.09 -0.99
CA HIS A 29 -19.12 -23.12 -1.29
C HIS A 29 -18.36 -22.77 -2.58
N HIS A 30 -17.05 -22.82 -2.54
CA HIS A 30 -16.15 -22.33 -3.59
C HIS A 30 -16.24 -23.08 -4.94
N ARG A 31 -16.99 -24.18 -5.03
CA ARG A 31 -17.23 -24.95 -6.26
C ARG A 31 -18.58 -24.68 -6.90
N THR A 32 -19.40 -23.81 -6.34
CA THR A 32 -20.71 -23.45 -6.91
C THR A 32 -20.53 -22.46 -8.07
N ALA A 33 -21.54 -22.40 -8.95
CA ALA A 33 -21.58 -21.44 -10.05
C ALA A 33 -21.60 -19.99 -9.50
N ASP A 34 -22.30 -19.75 -8.40
CA ASP A 34 -22.40 -18.44 -7.77
C ASP A 34 -21.06 -17.92 -7.29
N PHE A 35 -20.26 -18.77 -6.62
CA PHE A 35 -18.91 -18.40 -6.20
C PHE A 35 -17.99 -18.16 -7.38
N ARG A 36 -18.03 -19.01 -8.42
CA ARG A 36 -17.23 -18.81 -9.62
C ARG A 36 -17.55 -17.49 -10.31
N GLY A 37 -18.84 -17.16 -10.41
CA GLY A 37 -19.29 -15.86 -10.93
C GLY A 37 -18.79 -14.69 -10.09
N LEU A 38 -18.90 -14.78 -8.77
CA LEU A 38 -18.38 -13.77 -7.84
C LEU A 38 -16.86 -13.60 -8.01
N PHE A 39 -16.11 -14.70 -8.00
CA PHE A 39 -14.65 -14.66 -8.07
C PHE A 39 -14.16 -14.10 -9.41
N SER A 40 -14.81 -14.47 -10.52
CA SER A 40 -14.51 -13.92 -11.85
C SER A 40 -14.74 -12.42 -11.91
N ARG A 41 -15.85 -11.91 -11.31
CA ARG A 41 -16.08 -10.46 -11.21
C ARG A 41 -15.00 -9.78 -10.38
N VAL A 42 -14.63 -10.33 -9.22
CA VAL A 42 -13.56 -9.79 -8.39
C VAL A 42 -12.23 -9.69 -9.16
N LEU A 43 -11.89 -10.69 -9.97
CA LEU A 43 -10.67 -10.64 -10.80
C LEU A 43 -10.74 -9.54 -11.87
N ALA A 44 -11.90 -9.37 -12.50
CA ALA A 44 -12.12 -8.29 -13.48
C ALA A 44 -12.06 -6.91 -12.81
N ASP A 45 -12.77 -6.74 -11.71
CA ASP A 45 -12.81 -5.49 -10.95
C ASP A 45 -11.41 -5.10 -10.41
N LEU A 46 -10.60 -6.07 -10.02
CA LEU A 46 -9.22 -5.81 -9.62
C LEU A 46 -8.34 -5.33 -10.78
N LYS A 47 -8.59 -5.73 -12.04
CA LYS A 47 -7.91 -5.15 -13.21
C LYS A 47 -8.18 -3.65 -13.30
N ASP A 48 -9.44 -3.25 -13.19
CA ASP A 48 -9.84 -1.84 -13.22
C ASP A 48 -9.27 -1.07 -12.00
N PHE A 49 -9.31 -1.69 -10.82
CA PHE A 49 -8.74 -1.10 -9.60
C PHE A 49 -7.21 -0.91 -9.67
N ILE A 50 -6.49 -1.85 -10.26
CA ILE A 50 -5.04 -1.73 -10.50
C ILE A 50 -4.77 -0.77 -11.67
N GLY A 51 -5.63 -0.77 -12.68
CA GLY A 51 -5.46 -0.03 -13.93
C GLY A 51 -4.56 -0.78 -14.90
N THR A 52 -4.88 -2.05 -15.19
CA THR A 52 -4.06 -2.92 -16.02
C THR A 52 -4.88 -3.92 -16.83
N ASN A 53 -4.35 -4.32 -17.99
CA ASN A 53 -4.84 -5.42 -18.81
C ASN A 53 -4.17 -6.78 -18.46
N HIS A 54 -3.19 -6.79 -17.56
CA HIS A 54 -2.49 -8.00 -17.14
C HIS A 54 -3.41 -9.00 -16.45
N ASP A 55 -2.98 -10.27 -16.38
CA ASP A 55 -3.68 -11.28 -15.60
C ASP A 55 -3.59 -10.96 -14.10
N VAL A 56 -4.73 -10.99 -13.43
CA VAL A 56 -4.80 -10.77 -11.98
C VAL A 56 -5.01 -12.09 -11.25
N LEU A 57 -4.24 -12.30 -10.19
CA LEU A 57 -4.38 -13.42 -9.27
C LEU A 57 -4.77 -12.92 -7.89
N VAL A 58 -5.63 -13.68 -7.20
CA VAL A 58 -5.97 -13.49 -5.78
C VAL A 58 -5.56 -14.74 -5.01
N LEU A 59 -4.82 -14.53 -3.93
CA LEU A 59 -4.22 -15.60 -3.13
C LEU A 59 -4.60 -15.42 -1.66
N ALA A 60 -4.91 -16.51 -0.98
CA ALA A 60 -5.16 -16.51 0.46
C ALA A 60 -3.82 -16.37 1.19
N SER A 61 -3.43 -15.13 1.46
CA SER A 61 -2.19 -14.80 2.18
C SER A 61 -2.16 -13.34 2.61
N SER A 62 -1.15 -12.95 3.37
CA SER A 62 -0.73 -11.55 3.48
C SER A 62 0.04 -11.13 2.22
N GLY A 63 0.28 -9.82 2.04
CA GLY A 63 1.12 -9.33 0.95
C GLY A 63 2.50 -9.98 0.90
N THR A 64 3.10 -10.30 2.06
CA THR A 64 4.39 -11.02 2.13
C THR A 64 4.37 -12.38 1.43
N GLY A 65 3.25 -13.13 1.50
CA GLY A 65 3.15 -14.41 0.77
C GLY A 65 3.16 -14.22 -0.75
N VAL A 66 2.57 -13.15 -1.29
CA VAL A 66 2.67 -12.84 -2.72
C VAL A 66 4.05 -12.30 -3.10
N MET A 67 4.73 -11.56 -2.20
CA MET A 67 6.15 -11.20 -2.40
C MET A 67 7.01 -12.47 -2.50
N GLU A 68 6.85 -13.43 -1.59
CA GLU A 68 7.52 -14.74 -1.65
C GLU A 68 7.17 -15.50 -2.93
N GLY A 69 5.88 -15.50 -3.29
CA GLY A 69 5.40 -16.05 -4.56
C GLY A 69 6.08 -15.41 -5.76
N ALA A 70 6.25 -14.09 -5.78
CA ALA A 70 6.93 -13.40 -6.88
C ALA A 70 8.39 -13.83 -7.00
N VAL A 71 9.14 -13.91 -5.90
CA VAL A 71 10.52 -14.38 -5.90
C VAL A 71 10.59 -15.82 -6.41
N SER A 72 9.82 -16.76 -5.85
CA SER A 72 9.87 -18.17 -6.20
C SER A 72 9.40 -18.48 -7.63
N ASN A 73 8.53 -17.65 -8.20
CA ASN A 73 8.06 -17.84 -9.58
C ASN A 73 8.93 -17.16 -10.63
N LEU A 74 9.70 -16.12 -10.29
CA LEU A 74 10.42 -15.29 -11.25
C LEU A 74 11.93 -15.49 -11.23
N THR A 75 12.48 -16.12 -10.17
CA THR A 75 13.92 -16.32 -10.01
C THR A 75 14.26 -17.75 -9.65
N SER A 76 15.47 -18.14 -9.93
CA SER A 76 16.10 -19.41 -9.57
C SER A 76 17.28 -19.16 -8.63
N ALA A 77 17.71 -20.17 -7.87
CA ALA A 77 18.92 -20.09 -7.08
C ALA A 77 20.12 -19.72 -7.98
N GLY A 78 20.92 -18.76 -7.52
CA GLY A 78 22.05 -18.20 -8.26
C GLY A 78 21.70 -17.02 -9.18
N ASP A 79 20.42 -16.73 -9.46
CA ASP A 79 20.03 -15.56 -10.24
C ASP A 79 20.47 -14.28 -9.52
N LYS A 80 21.05 -13.33 -10.26
CA LYS A 80 21.37 -12.00 -9.75
C LYS A 80 20.14 -11.12 -9.75
N VAL A 81 19.86 -10.51 -8.62
CA VAL A 81 18.70 -9.61 -8.47
C VAL A 81 19.12 -8.30 -7.80
N LEU A 82 18.47 -7.21 -8.18
CA LEU A 82 18.58 -5.93 -7.49
C LEU A 82 17.39 -5.74 -6.55
N VAL A 83 17.68 -5.28 -5.34
CA VAL A 83 16.67 -4.88 -4.36
C VAL A 83 16.87 -3.42 -4.03
N LEU A 84 15.83 -2.61 -4.24
CA LEU A 84 15.82 -1.21 -3.84
C LEU A 84 15.31 -1.14 -2.39
N SER A 85 16.13 -0.67 -1.44
CA SER A 85 15.82 -0.68 -0.02
C SER A 85 16.06 0.67 0.64
N ALA A 86 14.98 1.30 1.12
CA ALA A 86 14.97 2.53 1.90
C ALA A 86 14.17 2.37 3.21
N GLY A 87 14.01 1.13 3.68
CA GLY A 87 13.28 0.80 4.90
C GLY A 87 12.95 -0.69 5.03
N LYS A 88 12.09 -0.99 6.00
CA LYS A 88 11.80 -2.38 6.42
C LYS A 88 11.18 -3.26 5.34
N PHE A 89 10.42 -2.68 4.42
CA PHE A 89 9.79 -3.46 3.36
C PHE A 89 10.76 -3.70 2.19
N GLY A 90 11.71 -2.77 1.95
CA GLY A 90 12.82 -3.01 1.06
C GLY A 90 13.77 -4.11 1.59
N GLU A 91 14.11 -4.08 2.88
CA GLU A 91 14.91 -5.14 3.53
C GLU A 91 14.24 -6.51 3.38
N ARG A 92 12.91 -6.59 3.52
CA ARG A 92 12.14 -7.84 3.35
C ARG A 92 12.31 -8.46 1.96
N TRP A 93 12.38 -7.67 0.89
CA TRP A 93 12.67 -8.17 -0.44
C TRP A 93 14.04 -8.84 -0.51
N ALA A 94 15.06 -8.23 0.12
CA ALA A 94 16.41 -8.80 0.17
C ALA A 94 16.42 -10.13 0.93
N ASP A 95 15.71 -10.22 2.05
CA ASP A 95 15.63 -11.44 2.86
C ASP A 95 14.90 -12.56 2.09
N LEU A 96 13.79 -12.24 1.44
CA LEU A 96 13.06 -13.19 0.58
C LEU A 96 13.94 -13.70 -0.57
N ALA A 97 14.60 -12.80 -1.30
CA ALA A 97 15.44 -13.22 -2.42
C ALA A 97 16.62 -14.09 -1.96
N LYS A 98 17.26 -13.77 -0.83
CA LYS A 98 18.30 -14.61 -0.22
C LYS A 98 17.78 -15.98 0.21
N ALA A 99 16.56 -16.04 0.80
CA ALA A 99 15.94 -17.30 1.22
C ALA A 99 15.72 -18.27 0.05
N PHE A 100 15.51 -17.76 -1.17
CA PHE A 100 15.42 -18.54 -2.40
C PHE A 100 16.76 -18.72 -3.15
N GLY A 101 17.87 -18.36 -2.50
CA GLY A 101 19.22 -18.60 -3.02
C GLY A 101 19.66 -17.62 -4.12
N CYS A 102 19.00 -16.48 -4.28
CA CYS A 102 19.41 -15.46 -5.24
C CYS A 102 20.69 -14.73 -4.77
N SER A 103 21.51 -14.30 -5.73
CA SER A 103 22.59 -13.35 -5.50
C SER A 103 22.03 -11.94 -5.46
N VAL A 104 21.94 -11.38 -4.26
CA VAL A 104 21.26 -10.08 -4.02
C VAL A 104 22.25 -8.94 -4.00
N GLU A 105 22.06 -7.95 -4.88
CA GLU A 105 22.71 -6.65 -4.79
C GLU A 105 21.68 -5.60 -4.36
N ILE A 106 22.05 -4.71 -3.41
CA ILE A 106 21.14 -3.71 -2.84
C ILE A 106 21.48 -2.33 -3.38
N VAL A 107 20.45 -1.63 -3.88
CA VAL A 107 20.46 -0.17 -4.08
C VAL A 107 19.81 0.44 -2.87
N SER A 108 20.57 1.07 -2.00
CA SER A 108 20.07 1.62 -0.73
C SER A 108 19.85 3.12 -0.80
N ALA A 109 18.84 3.60 -0.10
CA ALA A 109 18.69 5.01 0.27
C ALA A 109 18.51 5.12 1.79
N PRO A 110 18.85 6.27 2.40
CA PRO A 110 18.52 6.52 3.80
C PRO A 110 17.01 6.39 4.08
N TYR A 111 16.68 5.98 5.30
CA TYR A 111 15.28 5.89 5.72
C TYR A 111 14.59 7.26 5.64
N GLY A 112 13.47 7.35 4.94
CA GLY A 112 12.73 8.58 4.69
C GLY A 112 13.12 9.32 3.42
N GLU A 113 14.03 8.76 2.63
CA GLU A 113 14.47 9.26 1.34
C GLU A 113 14.09 8.32 0.20
N THR A 114 14.34 8.74 -1.05
CA THR A 114 14.15 7.93 -2.25
C THR A 114 15.48 7.59 -2.92
N PHE A 115 15.44 6.70 -3.90
CA PHE A 115 16.63 6.21 -4.58
C PHE A 115 17.13 7.21 -5.61
N GLU A 116 18.47 7.34 -5.72
CA GLU A 116 19.10 8.00 -6.86
C GLU A 116 19.06 7.07 -8.07
N LEU A 117 18.53 7.56 -9.19
CA LEU A 117 18.39 6.77 -10.42
C LEU A 117 19.75 6.39 -11.02
N ASP A 118 20.76 7.19 -10.80
CA ASP A 118 22.13 6.89 -11.29
C ASP A 118 22.75 5.69 -10.56
N ASP A 119 22.46 5.51 -9.27
CA ASP A 119 22.91 4.33 -8.52
C ASP A 119 22.24 3.07 -9.07
N LEU A 120 20.93 3.15 -9.35
CA LEU A 120 20.23 2.05 -10.00
C LEU A 120 20.79 1.77 -11.39
N ARG A 121 21.04 2.80 -12.21
CA ARG A 121 21.60 2.65 -13.56
C ARG A 121 22.96 1.95 -13.57
N GLN A 122 23.85 2.30 -12.62
CA GLN A 122 25.17 1.69 -12.51
C GLN A 122 25.12 0.20 -12.14
N LYS A 123 24.15 -0.20 -11.30
CA LYS A 123 23.98 -1.57 -10.84
C LYS A 123 23.12 -2.43 -11.74
N LEU A 124 22.31 -1.82 -12.58
CA LEU A 124 21.41 -2.52 -13.50
C LEU A 124 22.21 -3.08 -14.70
N ARG A 125 22.90 -4.19 -14.51
CA ARG A 125 23.76 -4.88 -15.49
C ARG A 125 22.98 -5.94 -16.27
N PRO A 126 23.50 -6.44 -17.43
CA PRO A 126 22.80 -7.42 -18.27
C PRO A 126 22.42 -8.73 -17.57
N GLU A 127 23.20 -9.16 -16.60
CA GLU A 127 22.95 -10.38 -15.83
C GLU A 127 21.88 -10.25 -14.73
N VAL A 128 21.35 -9.05 -14.49
CA VAL A 128 20.28 -8.84 -13.51
C VAL A 128 18.96 -9.41 -14.03
N SER A 129 18.46 -10.42 -13.35
CA SER A 129 17.23 -11.13 -13.72
C SER A 129 15.96 -10.41 -13.28
N ALA A 130 16.01 -9.76 -12.11
CA ALA A 130 14.87 -9.07 -11.56
C ALA A 130 15.27 -7.86 -10.69
N VAL A 131 14.38 -6.86 -10.65
CA VAL A 131 14.43 -5.71 -9.76
C VAL A 131 13.20 -5.75 -8.86
N TYR A 132 13.41 -5.68 -7.54
CA TYR A 132 12.37 -5.65 -6.53
C TYR A 132 12.35 -4.29 -5.83
N VAL A 133 11.19 -3.68 -5.75
CA VAL A 133 11.00 -2.35 -5.13
C VAL A 133 9.64 -2.24 -4.47
N GLN A 134 9.54 -1.49 -3.38
CA GLN A 134 8.26 -1.05 -2.81
C GLN A 134 7.91 0.34 -3.34
N ALA A 135 6.64 0.56 -3.69
CA ALA A 135 6.16 1.86 -4.13
C ALA A 135 6.04 2.87 -2.98
N THR A 136 5.60 2.37 -1.83
CA THR A 136 5.49 3.14 -0.58
C THR A 136 6.20 2.40 0.53
N GLU A 137 7.27 2.97 1.05
CA GLU A 137 7.94 2.47 2.24
C GLU A 137 7.16 2.91 3.49
N SER A 138 6.20 2.10 3.88
CA SER A 138 5.27 2.46 4.97
C SER A 138 5.91 2.45 6.37
N SER A 139 7.14 1.96 6.52
CA SER A 139 7.91 2.11 7.77
C SER A 139 8.40 3.55 7.98
N THR A 140 8.57 4.32 6.91
CA THR A 140 9.14 5.68 6.91
C THR A 140 8.19 6.75 6.36
N GLY A 141 7.13 6.36 5.64
CA GLY A 141 6.22 7.28 4.96
C GLY A 141 6.76 7.84 3.65
N ALA A 142 7.82 7.25 3.10
CA ALA A 142 8.39 7.65 1.82
C ALA A 142 7.65 7.00 0.65
N ARG A 143 7.48 7.75 -0.45
CA ARG A 143 7.00 7.27 -1.75
C ARG A 143 8.16 7.29 -2.74
N HIS A 144 8.34 6.21 -3.47
CA HIS A 144 9.36 6.13 -4.52
C HIS A 144 8.76 6.39 -5.89
N ASP A 145 9.54 6.99 -6.79
CA ASP A 145 9.14 7.26 -8.17
C ASP A 145 9.23 5.96 -9.01
N ILE A 146 8.17 5.15 -8.89
CA ILE A 146 8.08 3.89 -9.63
C ILE A 146 8.06 4.11 -11.15
N GLN A 147 7.52 5.23 -11.62
CA GLN A 147 7.48 5.55 -13.05
C GLN A 147 8.91 5.71 -13.61
N ALA A 148 9.74 6.51 -12.94
CA ALA A 148 11.13 6.72 -13.36
C ALA A 148 11.96 5.43 -13.24
N ILE A 149 11.79 4.67 -12.16
CA ILE A 149 12.44 3.36 -11.98
C ILE A 149 12.05 2.40 -13.10
N ALA A 150 10.75 2.30 -13.41
CA ALA A 150 10.25 1.41 -14.44
C ALA A 150 10.74 1.79 -15.84
N GLN A 151 10.74 3.08 -16.17
CA GLN A 151 11.30 3.59 -17.42
C GLN A 151 12.78 3.24 -17.56
N LEU A 152 13.57 3.39 -16.49
CA LEU A 152 14.98 3.02 -16.48
C LEU A 152 15.19 1.52 -16.73
N VAL A 153 14.44 0.66 -16.03
CA VAL A 153 14.50 -0.80 -16.21
C VAL A 153 14.08 -1.19 -17.63
N ARG A 154 13.00 -0.58 -18.18
CA ARG A 154 12.52 -0.88 -19.55
C ARG A 154 13.44 -0.34 -20.64
N GLY A 155 14.06 0.82 -20.40
CA GLY A 155 14.97 1.48 -21.36
C GLY A 155 16.20 0.64 -21.74
N ARG A 156 16.50 -0.42 -20.97
CA ARG A 156 17.56 -1.37 -21.32
C ARG A 156 17.19 -2.27 -22.50
N GLY A 157 15.91 -2.52 -22.75
CA GLY A 157 15.46 -3.40 -23.82
C GLY A 157 15.72 -4.90 -23.59
N ASP A 158 16.11 -5.31 -22.38
CA ASP A 158 16.37 -6.70 -22.01
C ASP A 158 15.19 -7.34 -21.25
N ASN A 159 15.39 -8.58 -20.77
CA ASN A 159 14.38 -9.40 -20.09
C ASN A 159 14.36 -9.23 -18.57
N THR A 160 14.96 -8.18 -18.02
CA THR A 160 14.92 -7.89 -16.58
C THR A 160 13.47 -7.69 -16.13
N ILE A 161 13.05 -8.44 -15.12
CA ILE A 161 11.69 -8.39 -14.55
C ILE A 161 11.63 -7.29 -13.48
N LEU A 162 10.63 -6.41 -13.56
CA LEU A 162 10.35 -5.42 -12.51
C LEU A 162 9.16 -5.87 -11.66
N VAL A 163 9.39 -6.04 -10.37
CA VAL A 163 8.37 -6.39 -9.37
C VAL A 163 8.19 -5.24 -8.41
N VAL A 164 6.97 -4.74 -8.31
CA VAL A 164 6.61 -3.61 -7.46
C VAL A 164 5.68 -4.07 -6.33
N ASP A 165 6.14 -3.96 -5.10
CA ASP A 165 5.26 -3.99 -3.93
C ASP A 165 4.51 -2.66 -3.86
N ALA A 166 3.24 -2.68 -4.24
CA ALA A 166 2.31 -1.56 -4.13
C ALA A 166 1.21 -1.82 -3.09
N ILE A 167 1.47 -2.71 -2.12
CA ILE A 167 0.50 -3.09 -1.08
C ILE A 167 -0.06 -1.85 -0.37
N THR A 168 0.77 -0.88 -0.07
CA THR A 168 0.33 0.38 0.54
C THR A 168 0.12 1.49 -0.49
N GLY A 169 0.55 1.29 -1.73
CA GLY A 169 0.48 2.27 -2.83
C GLY A 169 -0.81 2.21 -3.63
N LEU A 170 -1.33 1.00 -3.95
CA LEU A 170 -2.58 0.84 -4.70
C LEU A 170 -3.75 1.48 -3.95
N GLY A 171 -4.55 2.27 -4.66
CA GLY A 171 -5.65 3.06 -4.10
C GLY A 171 -5.22 4.34 -3.38
N THR A 172 -3.91 4.68 -3.37
CA THR A 172 -3.38 5.95 -2.83
C THR A 172 -2.45 6.67 -3.81
N THR A 173 -2.06 5.99 -4.88
CA THR A 173 -1.15 6.50 -5.91
C THR A 173 -1.48 5.88 -7.26
N HIS A 174 -1.33 6.63 -8.33
CA HIS A 174 -1.44 6.11 -9.69
C HIS A 174 -0.17 5.39 -10.12
N PHE A 175 -0.35 4.28 -10.83
CA PHE A 175 0.72 3.52 -11.45
C PHE A 175 0.43 3.31 -12.94
N GLY A 176 1.40 3.60 -13.79
CA GLY A 176 1.40 3.18 -15.19
C GLY A 176 1.89 1.73 -15.27
N VAL A 177 0.98 0.75 -15.12
CA VAL A 177 1.37 -0.67 -15.00
C VAL A 177 1.74 -1.26 -16.35
N ASP A 178 0.84 -1.11 -17.34
CA ASP A 178 0.98 -1.78 -18.62
C ASP A 178 2.21 -1.32 -19.41
N GLY A 179 3.00 -2.27 -19.85
CA GLY A 179 4.25 -2.03 -20.58
C GLY A 179 5.47 -1.70 -19.71
N LEU A 180 5.28 -1.30 -18.45
CA LEU A 180 6.36 -0.84 -17.56
C LEU A 180 6.64 -1.82 -16.41
N ILE A 181 5.62 -2.27 -15.70
CA ILE A 181 5.74 -3.12 -14.50
C ILE A 181 5.37 -4.55 -14.86
N ASP A 182 6.18 -5.54 -14.46
CA ASP A 182 5.91 -6.93 -14.77
C ASP A 182 5.04 -7.62 -13.72
N VAL A 183 5.25 -7.29 -12.45
CA VAL A 183 4.38 -7.74 -11.36
C VAL A 183 4.14 -6.58 -10.42
N ILE A 184 2.87 -6.26 -10.16
CA ILE A 184 2.46 -5.32 -9.12
C ILE A 184 1.62 -6.05 -8.09
N ILE A 185 1.93 -5.82 -6.80
CA ILE A 185 1.36 -6.56 -5.67
C ILE A 185 0.50 -5.63 -4.82
N GLY A 186 -0.69 -6.10 -4.43
CA GLY A 186 -1.59 -5.45 -3.50
C GLY A 186 -2.01 -6.33 -2.33
N GLY A 187 -2.63 -5.75 -1.33
CA GLY A 187 -3.12 -6.44 -0.14
C GLY A 187 -4.49 -5.96 0.32
N SER A 188 -5.29 -6.86 0.84
CA SER A 188 -6.69 -6.62 1.21
C SER A 188 -6.86 -5.62 2.36
N GLN A 189 -5.94 -5.59 3.33
CA GLN A 189 -6.02 -4.82 4.56
C GLN A 189 -5.56 -3.35 4.43
N LYS A 190 -5.45 -2.85 3.22
CA LYS A 190 -5.02 -1.49 2.88
C LYS A 190 -6.19 -0.70 2.28
N ALA A 191 -6.00 -0.10 1.12
CA ALA A 191 -7.03 0.70 0.46
C ALA A 191 -8.33 -0.07 0.13
N LEU A 192 -8.30 -1.40 0.09
CA LEU A 192 -9.50 -2.24 -0.12
C LEU A 192 -10.32 -2.49 1.15
N MET A 193 -9.94 -1.93 2.30
CA MET A 193 -10.81 -1.79 3.50
C MET A 193 -11.42 -3.09 4.02
N ILE A 194 -10.76 -4.24 3.85
CA ILE A 194 -11.17 -5.53 4.41
C ILE A 194 -10.07 -6.11 5.30
N PRO A 195 -10.33 -7.13 6.11
CA PRO A 195 -9.30 -7.74 6.95
C PRO A 195 -8.10 -8.27 6.16
N PRO A 196 -6.91 -8.41 6.80
CA PRO A 196 -5.81 -9.15 6.20
C PRO A 196 -6.20 -10.60 5.93
N GLY A 197 -5.67 -11.19 4.87
CA GLY A 197 -5.92 -12.60 4.52
C GLY A 197 -6.05 -12.84 3.03
N LEU A 198 -6.19 -11.78 2.22
CA LEU A 198 -6.05 -11.85 0.77
C LEU A 198 -4.92 -10.92 0.32
N ALA A 199 -4.14 -11.41 -0.64
CA ALA A 199 -3.24 -10.59 -1.44
C ALA A 199 -3.49 -10.86 -2.92
N TYR A 200 -3.21 -9.88 -3.75
CA TYR A 200 -3.45 -9.97 -5.19
C TYR A 200 -2.25 -9.40 -5.94
N CYS A 201 -2.07 -9.85 -7.17
CA CYS A 201 -1.05 -9.30 -8.05
C CYS A 201 -1.52 -9.31 -9.50
N ALA A 202 -1.07 -8.32 -10.27
CA ALA A 202 -1.18 -8.35 -11.72
C ALA A 202 0.16 -8.77 -12.32
N ILE A 203 0.13 -9.59 -13.37
CA ILE A 203 1.30 -10.28 -13.93
C ILE A 203 1.33 -10.10 -15.45
N SER A 204 2.42 -9.51 -15.98
CA SER A 204 2.63 -9.27 -17.40
C SER A 204 2.94 -10.57 -18.18
N GLU A 205 2.72 -10.54 -19.50
CA GLU A 205 3.15 -11.64 -20.38
C GLU A 205 4.67 -11.89 -20.31
N ARG A 206 5.48 -10.87 -20.08
CA ARG A 206 6.92 -11.02 -19.90
C ARG A 206 7.25 -11.81 -18.63
N ALA A 207 6.54 -11.53 -17.52
CA ALA A 207 6.68 -12.31 -16.29
C ALA A 207 6.21 -13.75 -16.47
N TRP A 208 5.12 -13.99 -17.21
CA TRP A 208 4.68 -15.37 -17.54
C TRP A 208 5.73 -16.15 -18.32
N LYS A 209 6.33 -15.56 -19.35
CA LYS A 209 7.44 -16.17 -20.11
C LYS A 209 8.65 -16.47 -19.21
N ARG A 210 9.00 -15.55 -18.31
CA ARG A 210 10.08 -15.77 -17.33
C ARG A 210 9.82 -17.00 -16.46
N MET A 211 8.58 -17.21 -16.02
CA MET A 211 8.20 -18.36 -15.17
C MET A 211 8.37 -19.72 -15.85
N GLU A 212 8.43 -19.79 -17.17
CA GLU A 212 8.66 -21.05 -17.92
C GLU A 212 10.05 -21.62 -17.68
N THR A 213 11.04 -20.76 -17.43
CA THR A 213 12.44 -21.15 -17.23
C THR A 213 12.86 -21.21 -15.77
N THR A 214 12.01 -20.74 -14.84
CA THR A 214 12.32 -20.64 -13.41
C THR A 214 12.25 -22.02 -12.74
N ARG A 215 13.24 -22.33 -11.90
CA ARG A 215 13.43 -23.64 -11.25
C ARG A 215 13.26 -23.62 -9.73
N SER A 216 13.01 -22.48 -9.09
CA SER A 216 12.79 -22.39 -7.63
C SER A 216 11.61 -23.27 -7.20
N PRO A 217 11.72 -23.96 -6.05
CA PRO A 217 10.64 -24.79 -5.52
C PRO A 217 9.44 -23.91 -5.14
N ARG A 218 8.23 -24.34 -5.51
CA ARG A 218 6.98 -23.69 -5.19
C ARG A 218 5.83 -24.69 -5.23
N TYR A 219 4.89 -24.55 -4.35
CA TYR A 219 3.70 -25.42 -4.32
C TYR A 219 2.43 -24.60 -4.10
N TYR A 220 2.32 -23.90 -2.93
CA TYR A 220 1.14 -23.11 -2.60
C TYR A 220 1.05 -21.83 -3.42
N PHE A 221 2.15 -21.11 -3.57
CA PHE A 221 2.26 -19.88 -4.35
C PHE A 221 2.75 -20.15 -5.80
N ASP A 222 2.29 -21.23 -6.43
CA ASP A 222 2.53 -21.46 -7.87
C ASP A 222 1.54 -20.60 -8.69
N PHE A 223 2.03 -19.51 -9.26
CA PHE A 223 1.23 -18.56 -10.02
C PHE A 223 0.65 -19.17 -11.29
N ARG A 224 1.31 -20.16 -11.91
CA ARG A 224 0.79 -20.87 -13.09
C ARG A 224 -0.43 -21.72 -12.74
N LYS A 225 -0.42 -22.40 -11.58
CA LYS A 225 -1.60 -23.12 -11.07
C LYS A 225 -2.74 -22.14 -10.76
N ALA A 226 -2.41 -20.99 -10.15
CA ALA A 226 -3.39 -19.95 -9.85
C ALA A 226 -4.00 -19.36 -11.13
N ARG A 227 -3.19 -19.06 -12.17
CA ARG A 227 -3.67 -18.60 -13.50
C ARG A 227 -4.65 -19.61 -14.13
N LYS A 228 -4.27 -20.89 -14.14
CA LYS A 228 -5.10 -21.96 -14.69
C LYS A 228 -6.44 -22.11 -13.95
N ALA A 229 -6.47 -21.91 -12.64
CA ALA A 229 -7.69 -21.95 -11.87
C ALA A 229 -8.52 -20.68 -12.07
N ALA A 230 -7.91 -19.49 -12.04
CA ALA A 230 -8.56 -18.20 -12.24
C ALA A 230 -9.31 -18.12 -13.59
N ALA A 231 -8.77 -18.72 -14.65
CA ALA A 231 -9.43 -18.82 -15.96
C ALA A 231 -10.79 -19.54 -15.92
N ARG A 232 -11.10 -20.27 -14.82
CA ARG A 232 -12.38 -20.94 -14.59
C ARG A 232 -13.18 -20.34 -13.45
N GLY A 233 -12.78 -19.16 -12.95
CA GLY A 233 -13.39 -18.54 -11.76
C GLY A 233 -13.10 -19.33 -10.48
N GLU A 234 -11.98 -20.02 -10.40
CA GLU A 234 -11.59 -20.86 -9.27
C GLU A 234 -10.23 -20.43 -8.69
N SER A 235 -9.92 -20.91 -7.51
CA SER A 235 -8.58 -20.92 -6.93
C SER A 235 -8.00 -22.34 -6.90
N PRO A 236 -6.67 -22.53 -6.93
CA PRO A 236 -6.08 -23.87 -6.94
C PRO A 236 -6.34 -24.67 -5.65
N TYR A 237 -6.60 -23.97 -4.55
CA TYR A 237 -6.90 -24.54 -3.23
C TYR A 237 -8.16 -23.90 -2.66
N THR A 238 -8.62 -24.34 -1.49
CA THR A 238 -9.81 -23.75 -0.86
C THR A 238 -9.55 -22.26 -0.55
N PRO A 239 -10.31 -21.33 -1.14
CA PRO A 239 -10.14 -19.90 -0.92
C PRO A 239 -10.79 -19.42 0.38
N ALA A 240 -10.40 -18.25 0.86
CA ALA A 240 -11.06 -17.54 1.94
C ALA A 240 -12.37 -16.92 1.44
N THR A 241 -13.44 -17.72 1.29
CA THR A 241 -14.67 -17.34 0.60
C THR A 241 -15.32 -16.08 1.20
N SER A 242 -15.35 -15.95 2.54
CA SER A 242 -15.88 -14.75 3.21
C SER A 242 -15.07 -13.50 2.88
N LEU A 243 -13.74 -13.59 2.83
CA LEU A 243 -12.90 -12.45 2.44
C LEU A 243 -13.07 -12.07 0.97
N VAL A 244 -13.32 -13.05 0.08
CA VAL A 244 -13.67 -12.78 -1.32
C VAL A 244 -15.00 -12.03 -1.42
N ALA A 245 -16.00 -12.40 -0.62
CA ALA A 245 -17.26 -11.67 -0.56
C ALA A 245 -17.08 -10.23 -0.04
N GLY A 246 -16.26 -10.07 1.00
CA GLY A 246 -15.90 -8.74 1.52
C GLY A 246 -15.13 -7.90 0.48
N LEU A 247 -14.23 -8.52 -0.28
CA LEU A 247 -13.48 -7.85 -1.35
C LEU A 247 -14.41 -7.39 -2.48
N ALA A 248 -15.39 -8.21 -2.87
CA ALA A 248 -16.39 -7.81 -3.86
C ALA A 248 -17.21 -6.61 -3.38
N ALA A 249 -17.62 -6.59 -2.10
CA ALA A 249 -18.36 -5.47 -1.52
C ALA A 249 -17.51 -4.19 -1.44
N ALA A 250 -16.21 -4.30 -1.17
CA ALA A 250 -15.30 -3.16 -1.16
C ALA A 250 -15.08 -2.58 -2.57
N LEU A 251 -14.90 -3.43 -3.57
CA LEU A 251 -14.78 -3.00 -4.98
C LEU A 251 -16.08 -2.34 -5.47
N GLU A 252 -17.25 -2.89 -5.08
CA GLU A 252 -18.54 -2.29 -5.38
C GLU A 252 -18.71 -0.91 -4.70
N PHE A 253 -18.30 -0.76 -3.45
CA PHE A 253 -18.29 0.54 -2.77
C PHE A 253 -17.42 1.56 -3.52
N ILE A 254 -16.24 1.17 -3.95
CA ILE A 254 -15.34 2.04 -4.75
C ILE A 254 -16.00 2.38 -6.09
N ARG A 255 -16.68 1.44 -6.74
CA ARG A 255 -17.45 1.69 -7.97
C ARG A 255 -18.54 2.74 -7.75
N GLN A 256 -19.27 2.65 -6.63
CA GLN A 256 -20.30 3.62 -6.27
C GLN A 256 -19.73 5.02 -6.01
N MET A 257 -18.53 5.14 -5.43
CA MET A 257 -17.83 6.43 -5.31
C MET A 257 -17.62 7.10 -6.68
N GLY A 258 -17.46 6.32 -7.74
CA GLY A 258 -17.27 6.79 -9.11
C GLY A 258 -18.55 6.80 -9.96
N ASP A 259 -19.74 6.90 -9.35
CA ASP A 259 -21.04 6.90 -10.05
C ASP A 259 -21.25 5.66 -10.94
N GLY A 260 -20.80 4.50 -10.49
CA GLY A 260 -20.90 3.22 -11.20
C GLY A 260 -19.67 2.85 -12.03
N ASP A 261 -18.64 3.70 -12.07
CA ASP A 261 -17.36 3.44 -12.74
C ASP A 261 -16.27 3.19 -11.70
N LEU A 262 -15.68 1.98 -11.72
CA LEU A 262 -14.64 1.60 -10.77
C LEU A 262 -13.32 2.35 -10.99
N ILE A 263 -12.99 2.70 -12.23
CA ILE A 263 -11.77 3.45 -12.55
C ILE A 263 -11.90 4.87 -11.98
N ARG A 264 -13.04 5.49 -12.16
CA ARG A 264 -13.35 6.79 -11.55
C ARG A 264 -13.39 6.70 -10.02
N GLY A 265 -14.02 5.66 -9.46
CA GLY A 265 -14.03 5.44 -8.01
C GLY A 265 -12.64 5.23 -7.41
N ARG A 266 -11.75 4.54 -8.11
CA ARG A 266 -10.33 4.47 -7.74
C ARG A 266 -9.67 5.86 -7.72
N GLN A 267 -9.98 6.71 -8.71
CA GLN A 267 -9.47 8.08 -8.75
C GLN A 267 -9.93 8.87 -7.51
N GLU A 268 -11.21 8.83 -7.18
CA GLU A 268 -11.77 9.47 -5.98
C GLU A 268 -11.10 8.96 -4.69
N LEU A 269 -10.82 7.65 -4.61
CA LEU A 269 -10.14 7.06 -3.46
C LEU A 269 -8.69 7.59 -3.33
N ILE A 270 -7.97 7.74 -4.44
CA ILE A 270 -6.61 8.30 -4.47
C ILE A 270 -6.65 9.78 -4.07
N GLU A 271 -7.58 10.55 -4.59
CA GLU A 271 -7.73 11.97 -4.26
C GLU A 271 -8.08 12.18 -2.77
N ASN A 272 -8.96 11.32 -2.22
CA ASN A 272 -9.25 11.34 -0.79
C ASN A 272 -8.00 11.08 0.06
N ALA A 273 -7.17 10.10 -0.32
CA ALA A 273 -5.92 9.81 0.39
C ALA A 273 -4.92 10.97 0.29
N GLU A 274 -4.77 11.58 -0.89
CA GLU A 274 -3.89 12.74 -1.10
C GLU A 274 -4.36 13.96 -0.29
N LEU A 275 -5.67 14.23 -0.27
CA LEU A 275 -6.25 15.32 0.53
C LEU A 275 -5.98 15.10 2.02
N ALA A 276 -6.32 13.92 2.55
CA ALA A 276 -6.10 13.57 3.95
C ALA A 276 -4.62 13.64 4.34
N ALA A 277 -3.72 13.22 3.43
CA ALA A 277 -2.28 13.33 3.60
C ALA A 277 -1.82 14.80 3.71
N ARG A 278 -2.27 15.65 2.80
CA ARG A 278 -1.95 17.08 2.83
C ARG A 278 -2.46 17.76 4.10
N MET A 279 -3.70 17.47 4.50
CA MET A 279 -4.29 17.95 5.75
C MET A 279 -3.49 17.49 6.98
N THR A 280 -3.10 16.21 7.02
CA THR A 280 -2.33 15.64 8.15
C THR A 280 -0.95 16.28 8.26
N ARG A 281 -0.25 16.46 7.14
CA ARG A 281 1.07 17.11 7.10
C ARG A 281 0.99 18.57 7.54
N ALA A 282 0.06 19.33 6.98
CA ALA A 282 -0.15 20.72 7.36
C ALA A 282 -0.48 20.87 8.86
N GLY A 283 -1.32 19.96 9.38
CA GLY A 283 -1.64 19.94 10.81
C GLY A 283 -0.43 19.63 11.69
N ALA A 284 0.41 18.68 11.30
CA ALA A 284 1.64 18.35 12.02
C ALA A 284 2.63 19.54 12.02
N GLU A 285 2.84 20.15 10.85
CA GLU A 285 3.71 21.32 10.69
C GLU A 285 3.17 22.55 11.43
N GLY A 286 1.85 22.73 11.48
CA GLY A 286 1.18 23.77 12.28
C GLY A 286 1.41 23.65 13.78
N LEU A 287 1.82 22.46 14.25
CA LEU A 287 2.26 22.20 15.63
C LEU A 287 3.79 22.28 15.80
N GLY A 288 4.53 22.63 14.76
CA GLY A 288 5.99 22.67 14.76
C GLY A 288 6.64 21.29 14.74
N LEU A 289 5.89 20.23 14.36
CA LEU A 289 6.44 18.89 14.22
C LEU A 289 7.14 18.74 12.87
N ARG A 290 8.14 17.86 12.82
CA ARG A 290 8.90 17.57 11.62
C ARG A 290 8.39 16.28 10.97
N LEU A 291 8.16 16.33 9.66
CA LEU A 291 7.92 15.13 8.88
C LEU A 291 9.20 14.30 8.77
N PHE A 292 9.05 12.97 8.69
CA PHE A 292 10.22 12.09 8.57
C PHE A 292 10.69 11.94 7.11
N ALA A 293 9.77 11.97 6.15
CA ALA A 293 10.05 11.90 4.70
C ALA A 293 9.53 13.16 3.97
N PRO A 294 10.11 14.36 4.23
CA PRO A 294 9.56 15.61 3.71
C PRO A 294 9.74 15.78 2.20
N SER A 295 10.78 15.18 1.60
CA SER A 295 11.10 15.28 0.16
C SER A 295 10.28 14.33 -0.71
N CYS A 296 9.80 13.23 -0.16
CA CYS A 296 9.08 12.19 -0.90
C CYS A 296 7.88 11.61 -0.10
N PRO A 297 6.97 12.47 0.41
CA PRO A 297 5.91 12.01 1.31
C PRO A 297 4.87 11.15 0.57
N ALA A 298 4.49 10.04 1.21
CA ALA A 298 3.44 9.17 0.70
C ALA A 298 2.04 9.72 0.96
N ALA A 299 1.08 9.40 0.09
CA ALA A 299 -0.33 9.72 0.31
C ALA A 299 -1.01 8.77 1.32
N ALA A 300 -0.49 7.58 1.50
CA ALA A 300 -1.09 6.55 2.36
C ALA A 300 -0.94 6.84 3.86
N LEU A 301 0.11 7.51 4.26
CA LEU A 301 0.44 7.78 5.66
C LEU A 301 1.40 8.95 5.80
N THR A 302 1.37 9.59 6.97
CA THR A 302 2.35 10.61 7.37
C THR A 302 3.18 10.07 8.53
N ALA A 303 4.50 9.99 8.35
CA ALA A 303 5.45 9.69 9.41
C ALA A 303 5.96 11.01 10.01
N ILE A 304 5.84 11.13 11.32
CA ILE A 304 6.13 12.34 12.08
C ILE A 304 7.22 12.01 13.10
N GLN A 305 8.28 12.80 13.14
CA GLN A 305 9.32 12.68 14.15
C GLN A 305 8.78 12.99 15.55
N ALA A 306 9.12 12.16 16.52
CA ALA A 306 8.78 12.46 17.91
C ALA A 306 9.51 13.74 18.35
N PRO A 307 8.85 14.63 19.12
CA PRO A 307 9.49 15.83 19.65
C PRO A 307 10.73 15.51 20.48
N SER A 308 11.72 16.38 20.45
CA SER A 308 12.96 16.22 21.24
C SER A 308 12.65 15.97 22.73
N GLY A 309 13.24 14.93 23.28
CA GLY A 309 13.03 14.48 24.65
C GLY A 309 11.76 13.63 24.88
N THR A 310 11.04 13.29 23.79
CA THR A 310 9.83 12.45 23.88
C THR A 310 10.00 11.22 23.01
N GLU A 311 9.74 10.03 23.56
CA GLU A 311 9.67 8.81 22.76
C GLU A 311 8.30 8.65 22.12
N SER A 312 8.25 8.25 20.86
CA SER A 312 6.99 8.00 20.13
C SER A 312 6.07 6.99 20.82
N GLY A 313 6.63 6.06 21.60
CA GLY A 313 5.86 5.12 22.41
C GLY A 313 4.94 5.79 23.45
N ALA A 314 5.34 6.91 24.01
CA ALA A 314 4.49 7.69 24.93
C ALA A 314 3.32 8.34 24.18
N ILE A 315 3.58 8.92 23.01
CA ILE A 315 2.55 9.51 22.12
C ILE A 315 1.51 8.46 21.75
N ILE A 316 1.95 7.27 21.34
CA ILE A 316 1.07 6.17 20.92
C ILE A 316 0.20 5.69 22.08
N ARG A 317 0.77 5.51 23.27
CA ARG A 317 0.01 5.13 24.46
C ARG A 317 -1.04 6.17 24.81
N GLU A 318 -0.70 7.46 24.80
CA GLU A 318 -1.65 8.53 25.12
C GLU A 318 -2.79 8.60 24.11
N PHE A 319 -2.53 8.43 22.80
CA PHE A 319 -3.58 8.29 21.79
C PHE A 319 -4.53 7.13 22.10
N HIS A 320 -3.97 5.97 22.41
CA HIS A 320 -4.75 4.78 22.72
C HIS A 320 -5.56 4.96 24.02
N ASP A 321 -4.90 5.35 25.10
CA ASP A 321 -5.50 5.34 26.45
C ASP A 321 -6.53 6.47 26.61
N ARG A 322 -6.30 7.62 25.99
CA ARG A 322 -7.21 8.75 26.11
C ARG A 322 -8.31 8.76 25.07
N PHE A 323 -7.99 8.42 23.82
CA PHE A 323 -8.93 8.57 22.69
C PHE A 323 -9.37 7.24 22.06
N GLY A 324 -8.78 6.11 22.41
CA GLY A 324 -8.98 4.85 21.71
C GLY A 324 -8.44 4.87 20.28
N ALA A 325 -7.58 5.82 19.95
CA ALA A 325 -6.98 5.96 18.63
C ALA A 325 -5.69 5.13 18.55
N VAL A 326 -5.62 4.22 17.59
CA VAL A 326 -4.46 3.36 17.36
C VAL A 326 -3.64 3.94 16.22
N VAL A 327 -2.51 4.55 16.53
CA VAL A 327 -1.50 5.02 15.57
C VAL A 327 -0.29 4.09 15.58
N ALA A 328 0.53 4.10 14.53
CA ALA A 328 1.65 3.16 14.41
C ALA A 328 2.97 3.74 14.93
N ASN A 329 3.80 2.90 15.54
CA ASN A 329 5.17 3.25 15.94
C ASN A 329 6.13 3.17 14.74
N GLY A 330 7.31 3.76 14.86
CA GLY A 330 8.45 3.42 14.01
C GLY A 330 8.79 1.93 14.10
N GLN A 331 9.43 1.40 13.06
CA GLN A 331 9.88 0.00 13.01
C GLN A 331 11.40 -0.07 13.02
N GLY A 332 11.95 -1.18 13.53
CA GLY A 332 13.40 -1.37 13.61
C GLY A 332 14.09 -0.21 14.34
N GLU A 333 15.06 0.40 13.71
CA GLU A 333 15.83 1.52 14.24
C GLU A 333 15.03 2.81 14.46
N MET A 334 13.84 2.92 13.84
CA MET A 334 12.95 4.06 13.98
C MET A 334 11.98 3.93 15.16
N LYS A 335 11.99 2.78 15.87
CA LYS A 335 11.18 2.59 17.08
C LYS A 335 11.59 3.60 18.14
N GLY A 336 10.61 4.30 18.69
CA GLY A 336 10.83 5.38 19.66
C GLY A 336 11.11 6.77 19.02
N LYS A 337 11.51 6.83 17.74
CA LYS A 337 11.93 8.07 17.06
C LYS A 337 10.82 8.74 16.27
N LEU A 338 9.85 7.99 15.76
CA LEU A 338 8.74 8.50 14.97
C LEU A 338 7.43 7.75 15.26
N PHE A 339 6.32 8.39 14.96
CA PHE A 339 4.99 7.78 14.91
C PHE A 339 4.35 8.04 13.55
N ARG A 340 3.39 7.21 13.17
CA ARG A 340 2.75 7.26 11.85
C ARG A 340 1.26 7.34 11.99
N ILE A 341 0.66 8.31 11.32
CA ILE A 341 -0.78 8.47 11.14
C ILE A 341 -1.08 8.09 9.70
N ALA A 342 -1.92 7.07 9.52
CA ALA A 342 -2.37 6.64 8.20
C ALA A 342 -3.70 7.29 7.85
N HIS A 343 -3.92 7.46 6.56
CA HIS A 343 -5.09 8.10 5.98
C HIS A 343 -5.47 7.42 4.65
N LEU A 344 -5.49 6.08 4.66
CA LEU A 344 -5.93 5.24 3.54
C LEU A 344 -7.04 4.28 3.99
N GLY A 345 -7.80 3.78 3.03
CA GLY A 345 -8.92 2.87 3.27
C GLY A 345 -10.20 3.63 3.65
N TYR A 346 -10.99 3.10 4.55
CA TYR A 346 -12.25 3.71 5.02
C TYR A 346 -11.94 4.84 6.01
N TYR A 347 -11.54 5.97 5.46
CA TYR A 347 -10.99 7.13 6.16
C TYR A 347 -11.31 8.41 5.37
N ASP A 348 -11.73 9.47 6.06
CA ASP A 348 -12.12 10.73 5.44
C ASP A 348 -11.51 11.97 6.12
N SER A 349 -11.92 13.15 5.63
CA SER A 349 -11.45 14.42 6.17
C SER A 349 -11.89 14.68 7.60
N LEU A 350 -13.03 14.12 8.07
CA LEU A 350 -13.47 14.27 9.46
C LEU A 350 -12.58 13.44 10.39
N ASP A 351 -12.16 12.23 9.97
CA ASP A 351 -11.19 11.44 10.71
C ASP A 351 -9.85 12.18 10.84
N THR A 352 -9.43 12.87 9.76
CA THR A 352 -8.22 13.72 9.78
C THR A 352 -8.33 14.85 10.80
N LEU A 353 -9.44 15.59 10.81
CA LEU A 353 -9.66 16.67 11.78
C LEU A 353 -9.69 16.13 13.22
N ALA A 354 -10.35 14.99 13.42
CA ALA A 354 -10.46 14.36 14.73
C ALA A 354 -9.09 13.89 15.28
N ILE A 355 -8.26 13.23 14.46
CA ILE A 355 -6.94 12.78 14.93
C ILE A 355 -5.97 13.93 15.16
N LEU A 356 -6.06 15.02 14.40
CA LEU A 356 -5.26 16.22 14.60
C LEU A 356 -5.65 16.98 15.87
N ALA A 357 -6.96 17.10 16.17
CA ALA A 357 -7.42 17.64 17.43
C ALA A 357 -6.97 16.79 18.63
N ALA A 358 -6.96 15.46 18.48
CA ALA A 358 -6.42 14.55 19.48
C ALA A 358 -4.90 14.71 19.62
N LEU A 359 -4.16 14.89 18.51
CA LEU A 359 -2.70 15.10 18.52
C LEU A 359 -2.29 16.33 19.36
N GLU A 360 -3.04 17.43 19.28
CA GLU A 360 -2.79 18.62 20.11
C GLU A 360 -2.85 18.28 21.61
N GLN A 361 -3.88 17.53 22.02
CA GLN A 361 -4.05 17.12 23.41
C GLN A 361 -2.95 16.12 23.86
N VAL A 362 -2.62 15.16 22.99
CA VAL A 362 -1.57 14.16 23.25
C VAL A 362 -0.23 14.85 23.44
N LEU A 363 0.13 15.80 22.57
CA LEU A 363 1.40 16.52 22.66
C LEU A 363 1.49 17.36 23.95
N ALA A 364 0.43 18.09 24.31
CA ALA A 364 0.40 18.83 25.56
C ALA A 364 0.68 17.94 26.77
N GLN A 365 0.05 16.75 26.80
CA GLN A 365 0.20 15.79 27.90
C GLN A 365 1.61 15.18 27.95
N VAL A 366 2.13 14.67 26.82
CA VAL A 366 3.38 13.91 26.82
C VAL A 366 4.63 14.78 26.88
N THR A 367 4.55 16.02 26.38
CA THR A 367 5.70 16.94 26.39
C THR A 367 5.71 17.89 27.58
N GLY A 368 4.59 18.07 28.26
CA GLY A 368 4.40 19.09 29.31
C GLY A 368 4.55 20.53 28.81
N ARG A 369 4.56 20.75 27.49
CA ARG A 369 4.71 22.09 26.88
C ARG A 369 3.36 22.65 26.50
N ALA A 370 3.28 23.99 26.49
CA ALA A 370 2.10 24.70 26.00
C ALA A 370 1.91 24.40 24.51
N VAL A 371 0.73 23.88 24.13
CA VAL A 371 0.31 23.65 22.76
C VAL A 371 -0.77 24.65 22.39
N LYS A 372 -0.67 25.26 21.23
CA LYS A 372 -1.70 26.16 20.70
C LYS A 372 -2.85 25.31 20.15
N TYR A 373 -3.85 25.07 20.98
CA TYR A 373 -5.04 24.33 20.56
C TYR A 373 -5.73 24.97 19.35
N GLY A 374 -6.19 24.14 18.43
CA GLY A 374 -6.79 24.55 17.17
C GLY A 374 -5.77 24.85 16.06
N ALA A 375 -4.47 24.84 16.33
CA ALA A 375 -3.45 25.16 15.31
C ALA A 375 -3.40 24.08 14.22
N ALA A 376 -3.35 22.80 14.59
CA ALA A 376 -3.35 21.69 13.65
C ALA A 376 -4.65 21.59 12.87
N VAL A 377 -5.78 21.72 13.58
CA VAL A 377 -7.12 21.68 12.97
C VAL A 377 -7.30 22.80 11.96
N ARG A 378 -6.88 24.03 12.30
CA ARG A 378 -6.95 25.18 11.40
C ARG A 378 -6.12 24.97 10.15
N ALA A 379 -4.87 24.54 10.27
CA ALA A 379 -4.00 24.28 9.13
C ALA A 379 -4.60 23.22 8.19
N ALA A 380 -5.19 22.17 8.76
CA ALA A 380 -5.89 21.14 7.98
C ALA A 380 -7.15 21.68 7.27
N GLN A 381 -7.94 22.54 7.94
CA GLN A 381 -9.13 23.17 7.36
C GLN A 381 -8.77 24.13 6.22
N GLU A 382 -7.67 24.84 6.30
CA GLU A 382 -7.17 25.71 5.23
C GLU A 382 -6.85 24.87 3.98
N VAL A 383 -6.17 23.72 4.12
CA VAL A 383 -5.91 22.79 3.02
C VAL A 383 -7.22 22.26 2.42
N TYR A 384 -8.17 21.84 3.26
CA TYR A 384 -9.47 21.36 2.80
C TYR A 384 -10.25 22.42 2.01
N SER A 385 -10.27 23.66 2.51
CA SER A 385 -10.97 24.77 1.85
C SER A 385 -10.38 25.11 0.49
N GLN A 386 -9.04 25.11 0.38
CA GLN A 386 -8.34 25.33 -0.89
C GLN A 386 -8.66 24.22 -1.91
N TYR A 387 -8.69 22.97 -1.46
CA TYR A 387 -9.05 21.84 -2.32
C TYR A 387 -10.46 22.00 -2.88
N ARG A 388 -11.45 22.34 -2.05
CA ARG A 388 -12.84 22.55 -2.46
C ARG A 388 -13.00 23.71 -3.45
N GLN A 389 -12.26 24.80 -3.25
CA GLN A 389 -12.24 25.93 -4.21
C GLN A 389 -11.66 25.54 -5.55
N GLY A 390 -10.54 24.81 -5.57
CA GLY A 390 -9.94 24.28 -6.79
C GLY A 390 -10.81 23.25 -7.53
N ALA A 391 -11.60 22.45 -6.81
CA ALA A 391 -12.55 21.51 -7.40
C ALA A 391 -13.76 22.21 -8.05
N ASN A 392 -14.10 23.43 -7.64
CA ASN A 392 -15.18 24.22 -8.19
C ASN A 392 -14.77 25.05 -9.43
N VAL A 393 -13.51 25.02 -9.87
CA VAL A 393 -13.08 25.65 -11.12
C VAL A 393 -13.40 24.70 -12.27
N PRO A 394 -14.20 25.13 -13.30
CA PRO A 394 -14.54 24.29 -14.43
C PRO A 394 -13.30 23.73 -15.12
N ALA A 395 -13.39 22.49 -15.62
CA ALA A 395 -12.29 21.79 -16.29
C ALA A 395 -11.74 22.53 -17.56
N THR A 396 -12.44 23.55 -18.03
CA THR A 396 -12.03 24.42 -19.15
C THR A 396 -10.98 25.46 -18.79
N ALA A 397 -10.57 25.56 -17.53
CA ALA A 397 -9.58 26.53 -17.03
C ALA A 397 -8.32 25.87 -16.42
N ARG A 398 -8.10 24.55 -16.65
CA ARG A 398 -6.91 23.83 -16.20
C ARG A 398 -5.99 23.46 -17.38
#